data_95a8768b0dbcf54df42a1353def2db65
#
_entry.id   95a8768b0dbcf54df42a1353def2db65
#
_cell.length_a   1.000
_cell.length_b   1.000
_cell.length_c   1.000
_cell.angle_alpha   90.00
_cell.angle_beta   90.00
_cell.angle_gamma   90.00
#
_symmetry.space_group_name_H-M   'P 1'
#
loop_
_entity.id
_entity.type
_entity.pdbx_description
1 polymer ?
#
loop_
_entity_poly.entity_id
_entity_poly.type
_entity_poly.pdbx_seq_one_letter_code
_entity_poly.pdbx_strand_id
1 'polypeptide(L)'
;KVDWSEWHGTTTQEPPYDQLEPRFAATVIYRGCTWKGRMMDCSVGGTNGAFMAYREQSYSYGKTTTGYFLRKLLDEKLIDVKGTKSSQAWVEIRFAEVLLNKAEAAYRLNKTTEAQSLMNRVRGRQGVNLPGKSSSGEAWFNDYRNERKIELAYEGHLFWDMRRWRLAHIEYNNYRCHGLKITNGTYEYIDCDGQDRKFPQKLYVLPVPTSEIKNNALIEQYDE
;
A
#
# COMPACT_ATOMS: atom_id res chain seq x y z
N LYS A 1 -7.64 -14.65 10.34
CA LYS A 1 -6.33 -14.10 10.03
C LYS A 1 -5.93 -13.08 11.09
N VAL A 2 -4.66 -13.07 11.44
CA VAL A 2 -4.10 -12.17 12.46
C VAL A 2 -4.09 -10.73 11.94
N ASP A 3 -4.37 -9.76 12.81
CA ASP A 3 -4.20 -8.35 12.51
C ASP A 3 -2.71 -8.00 12.68
N TRP A 4 -2.07 -7.68 11.59
CA TRP A 4 -0.67 -7.32 11.55
C TRP A 4 -0.36 -6.02 12.32
N SER A 5 -1.32 -5.10 12.42
CA SER A 5 -1.14 -3.83 13.12
C SER A 5 -0.85 -3.96 14.61
N GLU A 6 -1.21 -5.11 15.17
CA GLU A 6 -0.97 -5.39 16.60
C GLU A 6 0.46 -5.88 16.89
N TRP A 7 1.24 -6.21 15.85
CA TRP A 7 2.60 -6.71 16.03
C TRP A 7 3.62 -5.57 15.98
N HIS A 8 4.30 -5.32 17.10
CA HIS A 8 5.38 -4.34 17.19
C HIS A 8 6.40 -4.70 18.28
N GLY A 9 7.49 -3.92 18.31
CA GLY A 9 8.57 -4.07 19.27
C GLY A 9 9.75 -4.82 18.72
N THR A 10 10.51 -5.45 19.61
CA THR A 10 11.68 -6.26 19.28
C THR A 10 11.46 -7.67 19.81
N THR A 11 11.63 -8.68 18.95
CA THR A 11 11.38 -10.08 19.31
C THR A 11 12.21 -11.01 18.44
N THR A 12 12.42 -12.24 18.92
CA THR A 12 12.95 -13.35 18.12
C THR A 12 11.84 -14.13 17.40
N GLN A 13 10.59 -13.82 17.68
CA GLN A 13 9.45 -14.44 17.02
C GLN A 13 9.24 -13.82 15.64
N GLU A 14 9.21 -14.67 14.62
CA GLU A 14 8.89 -14.26 13.26
C GLU A 14 7.43 -13.76 13.19
N PRO A 15 7.18 -12.69 12.42
CA PRO A 15 5.83 -12.27 12.14
C PRO A 15 4.97 -13.41 11.55
N PRO A 16 3.68 -13.50 11.88
CA PRO A 16 2.84 -14.62 11.47
C PRO A 16 2.40 -14.52 10.00
N TYR A 17 3.36 -14.53 9.09
CA TYR A 17 3.13 -14.35 7.65
C TYR A 17 2.15 -15.35 7.04
N ASP A 18 2.14 -16.59 7.55
CA ASP A 18 1.23 -17.66 7.16
C ASP A 18 -0.22 -17.43 7.60
N GLN A 19 -0.42 -16.57 8.59
CA GLN A 19 -1.73 -16.24 9.14
C GLN A 19 -2.31 -14.94 8.54
N LEU A 20 -1.56 -14.23 7.72
CA LEU A 20 -2.04 -13.05 7.02
C LEU A 20 -2.99 -13.43 5.88
N GLU A 21 -3.76 -12.47 5.41
CA GLU A 21 -4.66 -12.70 4.28
C GLU A 21 -3.88 -12.99 2.97
N PRO A 22 -4.45 -13.75 2.02
CA PRO A 22 -3.71 -14.17 0.82
C PRO A 22 -3.14 -13.04 -0.02
N ARG A 23 -3.76 -11.86 -0.01
CA ARG A 23 -3.27 -10.69 -0.76
C ARG A 23 -1.95 -10.13 -0.24
N PHE A 24 -1.61 -10.38 1.04
CA PHE A 24 -0.30 -10.01 1.56
C PHE A 24 0.82 -10.67 0.74
N ALA A 25 0.82 -12.00 0.68
CA ALA A 25 1.83 -12.76 -0.07
C ALA A 25 1.81 -12.48 -1.58
N ALA A 26 0.65 -12.10 -2.13
CA ALA A 26 0.53 -11.69 -3.54
C ALA A 26 1.05 -10.26 -3.82
N THR A 27 1.14 -9.43 -2.78
CA THR A 27 1.50 -8.00 -2.92
C THR A 27 2.93 -7.71 -2.50
N VAL A 28 3.45 -8.46 -1.51
CA VAL A 28 4.69 -8.15 -0.81
C VAL A 28 5.65 -9.34 -0.86
N ILE A 29 6.93 -9.04 -1.09
CA ILE A 29 8.04 -9.99 -0.89
C ILE A 29 8.56 -9.76 0.52
N TYR A 30 8.65 -10.82 1.29
CA TYR A 30 9.08 -10.81 2.67
C TYR A 30 10.10 -11.93 2.94
N ARG A 31 10.76 -11.91 4.09
CA ARG A 31 11.73 -12.95 4.47
C ARG A 31 11.06 -14.33 4.49
N GLY A 32 11.70 -15.30 3.87
CA GLY A 32 11.23 -16.68 3.81
C GLY A 32 10.25 -16.99 2.67
N CYS A 33 9.71 -15.97 1.97
CA CYS A 33 8.88 -16.23 0.79
C CYS A 33 9.73 -16.66 -0.41
N THR A 34 9.12 -17.41 -1.33
CA THR A 34 9.75 -17.75 -2.61
C THR A 34 9.45 -16.66 -3.65
N TRP A 35 10.49 -16.15 -4.29
CA TRP A 35 10.42 -15.23 -5.40
C TRP A 35 11.34 -15.67 -6.53
N LYS A 36 10.81 -15.85 -7.74
CA LYS A 36 11.57 -16.31 -8.93
C LYS A 36 12.44 -17.55 -8.65
N GLY A 37 11.86 -18.52 -7.96
CA GLY A 37 12.53 -19.78 -7.62
C GLY A 37 13.59 -19.71 -6.52
N ARG A 38 13.72 -18.57 -5.83
CA ARG A 38 14.66 -18.37 -4.72
C ARG A 38 13.94 -18.00 -3.45
N MET A 39 14.41 -18.51 -2.33
CA MET A 39 13.96 -18.07 -1.01
C MET A 39 14.56 -16.70 -0.71
N MET A 40 13.70 -15.76 -0.32
CA MET A 40 14.08 -14.36 -0.05
C MET A 40 14.61 -14.21 1.37
N ASP A 41 15.74 -13.54 1.50
CA ASP A 41 16.32 -13.14 2.77
C ASP A 41 16.44 -11.61 2.83
N CYS A 42 15.50 -10.96 3.51
CA CYS A 42 15.42 -9.52 3.69
C CYS A 42 16.18 -9.03 4.94
N SER A 43 16.99 -9.86 5.56
CA SER A 43 17.77 -9.54 6.76
C SER A 43 18.93 -8.58 6.46
N VAL A 44 19.45 -7.95 7.48
CA VAL A 44 20.72 -7.20 7.42
C VAL A 44 21.84 -8.17 7.02
N GLY A 45 22.56 -7.83 5.95
CA GLY A 45 23.58 -8.72 5.38
C GLY A 45 23.03 -9.90 4.58
N GLY A 46 21.72 -10.02 4.43
CA GLY A 46 21.08 -11.06 3.61
C GLY A 46 21.42 -10.93 2.14
N THR A 47 21.43 -12.06 1.42
CA THR A 47 21.86 -12.13 0.02
C THR A 47 20.84 -11.55 -0.96
N ASN A 48 19.57 -11.45 -0.56
CA ASN A 48 18.46 -11.06 -1.42
C ASN A 48 17.71 -9.82 -0.88
N GLY A 49 18.42 -8.83 -0.42
CA GLY A 49 17.79 -7.60 0.01
C GLY A 49 18.16 -7.19 1.41
N ALA A 50 19.45 -7.01 1.65
CA ALA A 50 19.93 -6.45 2.90
C ALA A 50 19.15 -5.19 3.27
N PHE A 51 18.77 -5.10 4.52
CA PHE A 51 18.16 -3.89 5.08
C PHE A 51 19.15 -2.72 4.99
N MET A 52 18.66 -1.57 4.60
CA MET A 52 19.44 -0.33 4.56
C MET A 52 18.65 0.75 5.30
N ALA A 53 19.20 1.27 6.38
CA ALA A 53 18.61 2.41 7.06
C ALA A 53 18.58 3.63 6.13
N TYR A 54 17.54 4.45 6.23
CA TYR A 54 17.35 5.65 5.39
C TYR A 54 18.56 6.58 5.34
N ARG A 55 19.36 6.61 6.41
CA ARG A 55 20.56 7.46 6.52
C ARG A 55 21.85 6.79 6.03
N GLU A 56 21.82 5.52 5.70
CA GLU A 56 22.96 4.83 5.12
C GLU A 56 23.01 5.14 3.63
N GLN A 57 23.81 6.12 3.24
CA GLN A 57 23.84 6.70 1.90
C GLN A 57 24.51 5.83 0.81
N SER A 58 24.82 4.59 1.05
CA SER A 58 25.37 3.75 -0.02
C SER A 58 24.26 3.20 -0.89
N TYR A 59 24.11 3.73 -2.07
CA TYR A 59 23.27 3.15 -3.13
C TYR A 59 23.80 1.75 -3.47
N SER A 60 23.20 0.74 -2.91
CA SER A 60 23.40 -0.61 -3.42
C SER A 60 22.05 -1.17 -3.86
N TYR A 61 22.05 -1.67 -5.09
CA TYR A 61 20.88 -2.32 -5.69
C TYR A 61 20.43 -3.50 -4.81
N GLY A 62 19.11 -3.70 -4.72
CA GLY A 62 18.52 -4.82 -4.01
C GLY A 62 18.39 -4.67 -2.50
N LYS A 63 18.53 -3.47 -1.97
CA LYS A 63 18.30 -3.18 -0.54
C LYS A 63 16.91 -2.61 -0.27
N THR A 64 16.43 -2.82 0.94
CA THR A 64 15.17 -2.27 1.42
C THR A 64 15.35 -1.49 2.72
N THR A 65 14.62 -0.41 2.89
CA THR A 65 14.55 0.35 4.14
C THR A 65 13.42 -0.10 5.06
N THR A 66 12.48 -0.90 4.53
CA THR A 66 11.29 -1.35 5.25
C THR A 66 11.33 -2.83 5.62
N GLY A 67 12.32 -3.60 5.15
CA GLY A 67 12.36 -5.06 5.29
C GLY A 67 11.50 -5.81 4.27
N TYR A 68 10.82 -5.10 3.38
CA TYR A 68 9.89 -5.67 2.39
C TYR A 68 10.17 -5.12 1.00
N PHE A 69 9.75 -5.87 -0.03
CA PHE A 69 9.76 -5.43 -1.42
C PHE A 69 8.38 -5.58 -2.05
N LEU A 70 8.13 -4.85 -3.09
CA LEU A 70 6.92 -5.00 -3.90
C LEU A 70 7.00 -6.28 -4.73
N ARG A 71 5.91 -7.08 -4.71
CA ARG A 71 5.70 -8.24 -5.58
C ARG A 71 4.67 -7.96 -6.66
N LYS A 72 3.57 -7.33 -6.26
CA LYS A 72 2.47 -6.97 -7.16
C LYS A 72 2.96 -6.15 -8.34
N LEU A 73 2.38 -6.37 -9.51
CA LEU A 73 2.73 -5.71 -10.78
C LEU A 73 4.10 -6.12 -11.38
N LEU A 74 4.83 -7.02 -10.74
CA LEU A 74 6.09 -7.54 -11.28
C LEU A 74 5.87 -8.85 -12.03
N ASP A 75 6.61 -9.02 -13.12
CA ASP A 75 6.62 -10.25 -13.90
C ASP A 75 7.55 -11.30 -13.25
N GLU A 76 6.95 -12.30 -12.61
CA GLU A 76 7.71 -13.36 -11.94
C GLU A 76 8.44 -14.28 -12.93
N LYS A 77 8.00 -14.34 -14.18
CA LYS A 77 8.60 -15.17 -15.23
C LYS A 77 9.85 -14.53 -15.84
N LEU A 78 9.99 -13.23 -15.70
CA LEU A 78 11.14 -12.49 -16.21
C LEU A 78 12.35 -12.69 -15.29
N ILE A 79 13.19 -13.66 -15.58
CA ILE A 79 14.40 -13.97 -14.78
C ILE A 79 15.52 -12.97 -15.09
N ASP A 80 15.81 -12.74 -16.37
CA ASP A 80 16.85 -11.79 -16.80
C ASP A 80 16.21 -10.44 -17.14
N VAL A 81 16.40 -9.47 -16.24
CA VAL A 81 15.89 -8.09 -16.42
C VAL A 81 16.79 -7.21 -17.27
N LYS A 82 18.03 -7.64 -17.60
CA LYS A 82 18.98 -6.85 -18.38
C LYS A 82 18.83 -7.03 -19.88
N GLY A 83 18.51 -8.23 -20.31
CA GLY A 83 18.45 -8.59 -21.73
C GLY A 83 17.05 -8.80 -22.29
N THR A 84 16.03 -8.94 -21.43
CA THR A 84 14.67 -9.32 -21.85
C THR A 84 13.64 -8.31 -21.37
N LYS A 85 12.69 -7.98 -22.24
CA LYS A 85 11.55 -7.13 -21.90
C LYS A 85 10.39 -8.00 -21.43
N SER A 86 9.67 -7.56 -20.40
CA SER A 86 8.41 -8.19 -20.02
C SER A 86 7.35 -7.96 -21.09
N SER A 87 6.59 -9.01 -21.40
CA SER A 87 5.39 -8.93 -22.22
C SER A 87 4.12 -8.80 -21.38
N GLN A 88 4.26 -8.65 -20.06
CA GLN A 88 3.13 -8.46 -19.15
C GLN A 88 2.42 -7.16 -19.48
N ALA A 89 1.10 -7.25 -19.68
CA ALA A 89 0.28 -6.07 -19.91
C ALA A 89 0.24 -5.17 -18.67
N TRP A 90 0.36 -3.89 -18.87
CA TRP A 90 0.04 -2.91 -17.83
C TRP A 90 -1.47 -2.84 -17.66
N VAL A 91 -1.94 -2.99 -16.42
CA VAL A 91 -3.35 -2.93 -16.09
C VAL A 91 -3.68 -1.54 -15.56
N GLU A 92 -4.37 -0.76 -16.37
CA GLU A 92 -4.81 0.59 -16.00
C GLU A 92 -6.08 0.55 -15.14
N ILE A 93 -7.06 -0.26 -15.54
CA ILE A 93 -8.32 -0.44 -14.82
C ILE A 93 -8.61 -1.93 -14.74
N ARG A 94 -9.03 -2.40 -13.60
CA ARG A 94 -9.44 -3.80 -13.40
C ARG A 94 -10.80 -3.94 -12.74
N PHE A 95 -11.43 -5.10 -12.93
CA PHE A 95 -12.80 -5.31 -12.51
C PHE A 95 -13.05 -5.13 -11.01
N ALA A 96 -12.08 -5.44 -10.16
CA ALA A 96 -12.20 -5.21 -8.72
C ALA A 96 -12.34 -3.72 -8.39
N GLU A 97 -11.65 -2.84 -9.10
CA GLU A 97 -11.81 -1.39 -8.97
C GLU A 97 -13.21 -0.96 -9.36
N VAL A 98 -13.73 -1.45 -10.50
CA VAL A 98 -15.09 -1.14 -10.95
C VAL A 98 -16.14 -1.56 -9.93
N LEU A 99 -15.97 -2.77 -9.33
CA LEU A 99 -16.87 -3.24 -8.27
C LEU A 99 -16.81 -2.35 -7.03
N LEU A 100 -15.62 -1.93 -6.62
CA LEU A 100 -15.43 -1.05 -5.47
C LEU A 100 -15.96 0.36 -5.75
N ASN A 101 -15.74 0.91 -6.94
CA ASN A 101 -16.30 2.20 -7.34
C ASN A 101 -17.84 2.16 -7.30
N LYS A 102 -18.44 1.09 -7.81
CA LYS A 102 -19.89 0.89 -7.76
C LYS A 102 -20.39 0.70 -6.32
N ALA A 103 -19.62 0.00 -5.46
CA ALA A 103 -19.98 -0.21 -4.07
C ALA A 103 -20.09 1.13 -3.31
N GLU A 104 -19.12 2.02 -3.48
CA GLU A 104 -19.17 3.35 -2.87
C GLU A 104 -20.32 4.19 -3.41
N ALA A 105 -20.53 4.20 -4.72
CA ALA A 105 -21.66 4.90 -5.33
C ALA A 105 -23.01 4.40 -4.79
N ALA A 106 -23.18 3.09 -4.67
CA ALA A 106 -24.37 2.49 -4.11
C ALA A 106 -24.58 2.89 -2.64
N TYR A 107 -23.50 2.89 -1.83
CA TYR A 107 -23.55 3.34 -0.45
C TYR A 107 -24.01 4.81 -0.34
N ARG A 108 -23.43 5.70 -1.17
CA ARG A 108 -23.79 7.13 -1.19
C ARG A 108 -25.24 7.37 -1.62
N LEU A 109 -25.82 6.44 -2.38
CA LEU A 109 -27.23 6.44 -2.79
C LEU A 109 -28.15 5.68 -1.81
N ASN A 110 -27.68 5.32 -0.61
CA ASN A 110 -28.40 4.54 0.40
C ASN A 110 -28.82 3.13 -0.07
N LYS A 111 -28.21 2.60 -1.13
CA LYS A 111 -28.40 1.22 -1.61
C LYS A 111 -27.49 0.26 -0.84
N THR A 112 -27.66 0.16 0.45
CA THR A 112 -26.74 -0.49 1.38
C THR A 112 -26.52 -1.97 1.08
N THR A 113 -27.59 -2.71 0.71
CA THR A 113 -27.51 -4.14 0.34
C THR A 113 -26.66 -4.34 -0.92
N GLU A 114 -26.84 -3.50 -1.93
CA GLU A 114 -26.03 -3.56 -3.15
C GLU A 114 -24.56 -3.24 -2.85
N ALA A 115 -24.30 -2.18 -2.08
CA ALA A 115 -22.96 -1.79 -1.66
C ALA A 115 -22.24 -2.94 -0.94
N GLN A 116 -22.90 -3.55 0.02
CA GLN A 116 -22.41 -4.71 0.77
C GLN A 116 -22.08 -5.89 -0.13
N SER A 117 -23.00 -6.25 -1.03
CA SER A 117 -22.83 -7.37 -1.96
C SER A 117 -21.62 -7.17 -2.88
N LEU A 118 -21.42 -5.97 -3.41
CA LEU A 118 -20.31 -5.64 -4.29
C LEU A 118 -18.96 -5.71 -3.59
N MET A 119 -18.85 -5.17 -2.38
CA MET A 119 -17.62 -5.28 -1.56
C MET A 119 -17.34 -6.75 -1.22
N ASN A 120 -18.35 -7.50 -0.79
CA ASN A 120 -18.19 -8.91 -0.44
C ASN A 120 -17.84 -9.79 -1.65
N ARG A 121 -18.26 -9.41 -2.86
CA ARG A 121 -17.83 -10.08 -4.08
C ARG A 121 -16.32 -9.96 -4.33
N VAL A 122 -15.72 -8.80 -4.02
CA VAL A 122 -14.26 -8.62 -4.08
C VAL A 122 -13.58 -9.50 -3.04
N ARG A 123 -14.09 -9.54 -1.82
CA ARG A 123 -13.53 -10.33 -0.72
C ARG A 123 -13.62 -11.84 -0.95
N GLY A 124 -14.77 -12.30 -1.45
CA GLY A 124 -15.05 -13.72 -1.65
C GLY A 124 -14.51 -14.31 -2.95
N ARG A 125 -13.84 -13.53 -3.81
CA ARG A 125 -13.34 -14.05 -5.08
C ARG A 125 -12.33 -15.16 -4.90
N GLN A 126 -12.23 -16.05 -5.89
CA GLN A 126 -11.25 -17.13 -5.89
C GLN A 126 -9.82 -16.59 -5.66
N GLY A 127 -9.07 -17.28 -4.81
CA GLY A 127 -7.71 -16.91 -4.43
C GLY A 127 -7.62 -15.90 -3.27
N VAL A 128 -8.70 -15.21 -2.92
CA VAL A 128 -8.82 -14.35 -1.73
C VAL A 128 -9.62 -15.04 -0.64
N ASN A 129 -10.83 -15.51 -0.95
CA ASN A 129 -11.68 -16.34 -0.10
C ASN A 129 -11.85 -15.78 1.35
N LEU A 130 -11.95 -14.47 1.49
CA LEU A 130 -12.20 -13.84 2.77
C LEU A 130 -13.70 -13.85 3.10
N PRO A 131 -14.07 -14.00 4.37
CA PRO A 131 -15.46 -13.89 4.79
C PRO A 131 -16.03 -12.52 4.44
N GLY A 132 -17.31 -12.50 4.10
CA GLY A 132 -18.03 -11.24 3.89
C GLY A 132 -18.08 -10.41 5.15
N LYS A 133 -18.18 -9.10 4.99
CA LYS A 133 -18.47 -8.14 6.06
C LYS A 133 -19.99 -7.97 6.17
N SER A 134 -20.47 -7.64 7.36
CA SER A 134 -21.90 -7.40 7.65
C SER A 134 -22.13 -6.08 8.40
N SER A 135 -21.11 -5.23 8.49
CA SER A 135 -21.20 -3.90 9.08
C SER A 135 -22.18 -2.99 8.35
N SER A 136 -22.63 -1.92 8.97
CA SER A 136 -23.55 -0.95 8.41
C SER A 136 -23.15 0.48 8.76
N GLY A 137 -23.72 1.46 8.08
CA GLY A 137 -23.44 2.87 8.31
C GLY A 137 -21.96 3.23 8.16
N GLU A 138 -21.44 4.02 9.06
CA GLU A 138 -20.04 4.46 9.05
C GLU A 138 -19.05 3.29 9.24
N ALA A 139 -19.42 2.29 10.02
CA ALA A 139 -18.58 1.09 10.19
C ALA A 139 -18.42 0.33 8.86
N TRP A 140 -19.47 0.27 8.05
CA TRP A 140 -19.35 -0.29 6.70
C TRP A 140 -18.41 0.54 5.82
N PHE A 141 -18.51 1.86 5.89
CA PHE A 141 -17.67 2.72 5.08
C PHE A 141 -16.19 2.62 5.50
N ASN A 142 -15.92 2.43 6.77
CA ASN A 142 -14.57 2.15 7.26
C ASN A 142 -14.04 0.80 6.75
N ASP A 143 -14.86 -0.26 6.80
CA ASP A 143 -14.53 -1.55 6.22
C ASP A 143 -14.28 -1.45 4.70
N TYR A 144 -15.12 -0.69 3.99
CA TYR A 144 -14.96 -0.43 2.55
C TYR A 144 -13.65 0.29 2.22
N ARG A 145 -13.30 1.35 2.98
CA ARG A 145 -12.04 2.08 2.79
C ARG A 145 -10.84 1.18 2.99
N ASN A 146 -10.87 0.36 4.03
CA ASN A 146 -9.80 -0.61 4.29
C ASN A 146 -9.72 -1.68 3.20
N GLU A 147 -10.85 -2.22 2.76
CA GLU A 147 -10.90 -3.18 1.66
C GLU A 147 -10.31 -2.60 0.38
N ARG A 148 -10.70 -1.37 0.02
CA ARG A 148 -10.20 -0.68 -1.16
C ARG A 148 -8.69 -0.41 -1.06
N LYS A 149 -8.20 0.04 0.10
CA LYS A 149 -6.78 0.28 0.36
C LYS A 149 -5.94 -0.98 0.15
N ILE A 150 -6.40 -2.12 0.65
CA ILE A 150 -5.69 -3.40 0.55
C ILE A 150 -5.79 -3.96 -0.87
N GLU A 151 -6.99 -3.98 -1.43
CA GLU A 151 -7.25 -4.54 -2.75
C GLU A 151 -6.48 -3.81 -3.86
N LEU A 152 -6.48 -2.48 -3.81
CA LEU A 152 -5.85 -1.62 -4.81
C LEU A 152 -4.46 -1.11 -4.37
N ALA A 153 -3.85 -1.77 -3.40
CA ALA A 153 -2.51 -1.41 -2.93
C ALA A 153 -1.51 -1.37 -4.11
N TYR A 154 -0.73 -0.29 -4.18
CA TYR A 154 0.27 0.00 -5.23
C TYR A 154 -0.30 0.24 -6.64
N GLU A 155 -1.61 0.42 -6.79
CA GLU A 155 -2.24 0.75 -8.08
C GLU A 155 -2.55 2.26 -8.23
N GLY A 156 -1.97 3.12 -7.40
CA GLY A 156 -2.07 4.57 -7.51
C GLY A 156 -3.34 5.19 -6.89
N HIS A 157 -4.28 4.39 -6.40
CA HIS A 157 -5.58 4.89 -5.94
C HIS A 157 -5.55 5.60 -4.59
N LEU A 158 -4.75 5.12 -3.63
CA LEU A 158 -4.81 5.56 -2.23
C LEU A 158 -4.59 7.07 -2.07
N PHE A 159 -3.67 7.65 -2.83
CA PHE A 159 -3.39 9.09 -2.81
C PHE A 159 -4.63 9.92 -3.14
N TRP A 160 -5.37 9.51 -4.17
CA TRP A 160 -6.59 10.19 -4.61
C TRP A 160 -7.77 9.90 -3.69
N ASP A 161 -7.90 8.67 -3.21
CA ASP A 161 -8.94 8.26 -2.28
C ASP A 161 -8.87 9.06 -0.99
N MET A 162 -7.70 9.21 -0.40
CA MET A 162 -7.50 10.00 0.82
C MET A 162 -7.83 11.48 0.64
N ARG A 163 -7.56 12.01 -0.55
CA ARG A 163 -7.92 13.40 -0.90
C ARG A 163 -9.42 13.56 -1.09
N ARG A 164 -10.07 12.72 -1.88
CA ARG A 164 -11.51 12.82 -2.15
C ARG A 164 -12.37 12.53 -0.92
N TRP A 165 -11.90 11.67 -0.01
CA TRP A 165 -12.56 11.42 1.28
C TRP A 165 -12.26 12.49 2.33
N ARG A 166 -11.37 13.42 2.06
CA ARG A 166 -10.93 14.46 2.99
C ARG A 166 -10.29 13.90 4.27
N LEU A 167 -9.54 12.82 4.15
CA LEU A 167 -8.89 12.12 5.27
C LEU A 167 -7.37 12.31 5.30
N ALA A 168 -6.75 12.83 4.24
CA ALA A 168 -5.30 12.93 4.16
C ALA A 168 -4.69 13.79 5.30
N HIS A 169 -5.35 14.88 5.69
CA HIS A 169 -4.90 15.73 6.79
C HIS A 169 -5.10 15.11 8.19
N ILE A 170 -5.89 14.04 8.28
CA ILE A 170 -6.12 13.28 9.51
C ILE A 170 -5.16 12.10 9.58
N GLU A 171 -5.14 11.25 8.55
CA GLU A 171 -4.43 9.97 8.56
C GLU A 171 -2.95 10.10 8.16
N TYR A 172 -2.60 11.10 7.34
CA TYR A 172 -1.21 11.31 6.88
C TYR A 172 -0.50 12.51 7.50
N ASN A 173 -1.17 13.25 8.38
CA ASN A 173 -0.50 14.31 9.12
C ASN A 173 0.27 13.70 10.29
N ASN A 174 1.55 13.99 10.37
CA ASN A 174 2.49 13.39 11.31
C ASN A 174 2.67 11.86 11.15
N TYR A 175 2.32 11.33 9.98
CA TYR A 175 2.56 9.93 9.67
C TYR A 175 4.06 9.69 9.49
N ARG A 176 4.55 8.64 10.13
CA ARG A 176 5.92 8.16 9.97
C ARG A 176 5.91 6.77 9.35
N CYS A 177 6.79 6.53 8.39
CA CYS A 177 6.89 5.22 7.77
C CYS A 177 7.65 4.27 8.69
N HIS A 178 7.10 3.10 8.91
CA HIS A 178 7.70 2.05 9.72
C HIS A 178 8.13 0.87 8.86
N GLY A 179 9.05 0.07 9.39
CA GLY A 179 9.55 -1.11 8.74
C GLY A 179 10.00 -2.16 9.76
N LEU A 180 10.42 -3.29 9.24
CA LEU A 180 10.92 -4.43 10.01
C LEU A 180 12.39 -4.64 9.69
N LYS A 181 13.27 -4.38 10.67
CA LYS A 181 14.69 -4.70 10.59
C LYS A 181 14.93 -6.08 11.15
N ILE A 182 15.59 -6.92 10.40
CA ILE A 182 15.90 -8.30 10.81
C ILE A 182 17.41 -8.44 10.91
N THR A 183 17.91 -8.73 12.12
CA THR A 183 19.35 -8.86 12.39
C THR A 183 19.60 -10.11 13.23
N ASN A 184 20.34 -11.07 12.69
CA ASN A 184 20.71 -12.32 13.42
C ASN A 184 19.51 -13.02 14.07
N GLY A 185 18.37 -13.11 13.35
CA GLY A 185 17.15 -13.75 13.86
C GLY A 185 16.32 -12.92 14.81
N THR A 186 16.72 -11.67 15.08
CA THR A 186 15.93 -10.69 15.83
C THR A 186 15.15 -9.79 14.87
N TYR A 187 13.88 -9.62 15.14
CA TYR A 187 12.95 -8.76 14.41
C TYR A 187 12.71 -7.49 15.22
N GLU A 188 12.96 -6.36 14.61
CA GLU A 188 12.81 -5.05 15.24
C GLU A 188 11.91 -4.16 14.40
N TYR A 189 10.82 -3.66 15.02
CA TYR A 189 9.95 -2.66 14.41
C TYR A 189 10.61 -1.29 14.56
N ILE A 190 10.87 -0.63 13.44
CA ILE A 190 11.66 0.60 13.41
C ILE A 190 10.97 1.70 12.59
N ASP A 191 11.37 2.93 12.87
CA ASP A 191 11.13 4.05 11.96
C ASP A 191 12.10 3.94 10.79
N CYS A 192 11.58 3.80 9.59
CA CYS A 192 12.38 3.59 8.38
C CYS A 192 12.61 4.88 7.57
N ASP A 193 11.93 5.96 7.89
CA ASP A 193 12.29 7.29 7.41
C ASP A 193 12.42 8.27 8.61
N GLY A 194 13.30 9.24 8.51
CA GLY A 194 13.57 10.19 9.59
C GLY A 194 12.63 11.41 9.60
N GLN A 195 11.54 11.38 8.85
CA GLN A 195 10.66 12.53 8.66
C GLN A 195 9.20 12.20 8.97
N ASP A 196 8.56 13.05 9.76
CA ASP A 196 7.12 13.06 9.88
C ASP A 196 6.53 13.69 8.61
N ARG A 197 5.66 12.95 7.95
CA ARG A 197 4.95 13.47 6.79
C ARG A 197 3.90 14.46 7.23
N LYS A 198 3.80 15.57 6.52
CA LYS A 198 2.83 16.63 6.80
C LYS A 198 1.84 16.73 5.65
N PHE A 199 0.58 16.79 6.00
CA PHE A 199 -0.49 17.05 5.04
C PHE A 199 -1.44 18.11 5.62
N PRO A 200 -1.07 19.39 5.62
CA PRO A 200 -1.98 20.48 6.02
C PRO A 200 -3.16 20.56 5.05
N GLN A 201 -4.30 21.06 5.51
CA GLN A 201 -5.54 21.12 4.71
C GLN A 201 -5.39 21.88 3.39
N LYS A 202 -4.54 22.88 3.35
CA LYS A 202 -4.26 23.63 2.12
C LYS A 202 -3.77 22.75 0.96
N LEU A 203 -3.14 21.60 1.22
CA LEU A 203 -2.67 20.68 0.19
C LEU A 203 -3.78 19.90 -0.55
N TYR A 204 -5.05 20.07 -0.17
CA TYR A 204 -6.15 19.52 -0.97
C TYR A 204 -6.32 20.25 -2.30
N VAL A 205 -5.94 21.51 -2.36
CA VAL A 205 -5.90 22.31 -3.57
C VAL A 205 -4.44 22.60 -3.88
N LEU A 206 -3.97 22.20 -5.05
CA LEU A 206 -2.60 22.50 -5.45
C LEU A 206 -2.51 23.95 -5.90
N PRO A 207 -1.46 24.68 -5.51
CA PRO A 207 -1.27 26.05 -5.96
C PRO A 207 -1.08 26.12 -7.47
N VAL A 208 -1.54 27.20 -8.08
CA VAL A 208 -1.24 27.49 -9.47
C VAL A 208 0.27 27.69 -9.62
N PRO A 209 0.92 27.03 -10.60
CA PRO A 209 2.36 27.21 -10.81
C PRO A 209 2.74 28.69 -10.97
N THR A 210 3.80 29.11 -10.32
CA THR A 210 4.25 30.51 -10.34
C THR A 210 4.53 31.01 -11.79
N SER A 211 4.93 30.12 -12.68
CA SER A 211 5.11 30.41 -14.11
C SER A 211 3.80 30.88 -14.76
N GLU A 212 2.69 30.21 -14.45
CA GLU A 212 1.39 30.53 -15.02
C GLU A 212 0.87 31.89 -14.51
N ILE A 213 1.05 32.18 -13.23
CA ILE A 213 0.70 33.50 -12.66
C ILE A 213 1.53 34.60 -13.27
N LYS A 214 2.83 34.37 -13.55
CA LYS A 214 3.68 35.35 -14.21
C LYS A 214 3.30 35.60 -15.67
N ASN A 215 2.81 34.54 -16.34
CA ASN A 215 2.42 34.64 -17.75
C ASN A 215 1.03 35.22 -17.96
N ASN A 216 0.17 35.17 -16.94
CA ASN A 216 -1.20 35.69 -17.03
C ASN A 216 -1.58 36.41 -15.73
N ALA A 217 -1.57 37.74 -15.77
CA ALA A 217 -1.88 38.59 -14.61
C ALA A 217 -3.36 38.52 -14.13
N LEU A 218 -4.23 37.83 -14.87
CA LEU A 218 -5.62 37.58 -14.47
C LEU A 218 -5.79 36.32 -13.62
N ILE A 219 -4.73 35.52 -13.46
CA ILE A 219 -4.77 34.34 -12.60
C ILE A 219 -4.45 34.76 -11.17
N GLU A 220 -5.42 34.53 -10.31
CA GLU A 220 -5.25 34.70 -8.86
C GLU A 220 -4.82 33.37 -8.22
N GLN A 221 -3.90 33.46 -7.27
CA GLN A 221 -3.53 32.30 -6.45
C GLN A 221 -4.65 32.00 -5.46
N TYR A 222 -4.85 30.70 -5.17
CA TYR A 222 -5.71 30.31 -4.05
C TYR A 222 -5.15 30.86 -2.74
N ASP A 223 -6.03 31.28 -1.86
CA ASP A 223 -5.67 31.62 -0.48
C ASP A 223 -5.08 30.39 0.23
N GLU A 224 -3.84 30.51 0.68
CA GLU A 224 -3.11 29.44 1.34
C GLU A 224 -3.39 29.35 2.86
#